data_9c50f401a5935f3cd2e5b094b43a534f
#
_entry.id   9c50f401a5935f3cd2e5b094b43a534f
#
_cell.length_a   1.000
_cell.length_b   1.000
_cell.length_c   1.000
_cell.angle_alpha   90.00
_cell.angle_beta   90.00
_cell.angle_gamma   90.00
#
_symmetry.space_group_name_H-M   'P 1'
#
loop_
_entity.id
_entity.type
_entity.pdbx_description
1 polymer ?
#
loop_
_entity_poly.entity_id
_entity_poly.type
_entity_poly.pdbx_seq_one_letter_code
_entity_poly.pdbx_strand_id
1 'polypeptide(L)'
;MRKVILFIASSLDNFIAREDGGIDWLFTDGDYGYKEFYDSIDTVLMGRKTYETAIKLGEHFAGKVCYVFSRSANNWKTAENVHFEANPAKLVRHLRVENGKDIFLEGGGETISTFLNEGLVDEMVLSVHPILLGSGIPLFTNVRIQISLKLLKSVPYPSGLVQLQYSVVK
;
A
#
# COMPACT_ATOMS: atom_id res chain seq x y z
N MET A 1 19.06 3.47 4.91
CA MET A 1 17.89 2.93 5.67
C MET A 1 16.76 2.74 4.68
N ARG A 2 16.14 1.58 4.65
CA ARG A 2 15.02 1.22 3.74
C ARG A 2 13.78 2.04 4.11
N LYS A 3 13.14 2.64 3.11
CA LYS A 3 11.90 3.42 3.30
C LYS A 3 10.69 2.50 3.20
N VAL A 4 9.63 2.82 3.94
CA VAL A 4 8.30 2.26 3.74
C VAL A 4 7.49 3.25 2.89
N ILE A 5 7.10 2.82 1.71
CA ILE A 5 6.40 3.62 0.71
C ILE A 5 5.01 3.06 0.49
N LEU A 6 3.99 3.85 0.77
CA LEU A 6 2.61 3.56 0.36
C LEU A 6 2.47 3.92 -1.12
N PHE A 7 2.10 2.96 -1.96
CA PHE A 7 1.74 3.21 -3.35
C PHE A 7 0.34 2.69 -3.59
N ILE A 8 -0.63 3.57 -3.84
CA ILE A 8 -2.03 3.19 -3.90
C ILE A 8 -2.84 4.09 -4.82
N ALA A 9 -3.85 3.49 -5.47
CA ALA A 9 -4.88 4.20 -6.20
C ALA A 9 -6.06 4.55 -5.28
N SER A 10 -6.66 5.71 -5.49
CA SER A 10 -7.90 6.11 -4.84
C SER A 10 -8.84 6.84 -5.78
N SER A 11 -10.13 6.85 -5.45
CA SER A 11 -11.08 7.80 -6.01
C SER A 11 -10.79 9.22 -5.48
N LEU A 12 -11.39 10.23 -6.10
CA LEU A 12 -11.24 11.62 -5.65
C LEU A 12 -11.83 11.84 -4.24
N ASP A 13 -12.83 11.06 -3.85
CA ASP A 13 -13.44 11.03 -2.51
C ASP A 13 -12.80 10.00 -1.55
N ASN A 14 -11.54 9.59 -1.85
CA ASN A 14 -10.67 8.78 -0.99
C ASN A 14 -11.16 7.35 -0.67
N PHE A 15 -11.79 6.68 -1.61
CA PHE A 15 -12.03 5.24 -1.52
C PHE A 15 -10.99 4.45 -2.33
N ILE A 16 -10.59 3.28 -1.84
CA ILE A 16 -9.64 2.37 -2.49
C ILE A 16 -10.31 1.21 -3.23
N ALA A 17 -11.57 0.95 -2.90
CA ALA A 17 -12.40 -0.05 -3.56
C ALA A 17 -13.88 0.25 -3.30
N ARG A 18 -14.77 -0.39 -4.04
CA ARG A 18 -16.20 -0.43 -3.72
C ARG A 18 -16.44 -1.16 -2.41
N GLU A 19 -17.67 -1.13 -1.88
CA GLU A 19 -18.02 -1.82 -0.62
C GLU A 19 -17.83 -3.35 -0.70
N ASP A 20 -18.01 -3.93 -1.88
CA ASP A 20 -17.78 -5.35 -2.17
C ASP A 20 -16.31 -5.70 -2.47
N GLY A 21 -15.41 -4.71 -2.45
CA GLY A 21 -14.00 -4.84 -2.80
C GLY A 21 -13.71 -4.65 -4.30
N GLY A 22 -14.71 -4.31 -5.12
CA GLY A 22 -14.57 -4.09 -6.55
C GLY A 22 -13.65 -2.91 -6.87
N ILE A 23 -12.80 -3.09 -7.90
CA ILE A 23 -11.82 -2.12 -8.39
C ILE A 23 -11.99 -1.86 -9.90
N ASP A 24 -13.18 -2.08 -10.44
CA ASP A 24 -13.54 -1.94 -11.86
C ASP A 24 -13.37 -0.52 -12.40
N TRP A 25 -13.26 0.46 -11.52
CA TRP A 25 -13.07 1.87 -11.83
C TRP A 25 -11.59 2.27 -12.04
N LEU A 26 -10.65 1.39 -11.75
CA LEU A 26 -9.23 1.65 -11.97
C LEU A 26 -8.91 1.68 -13.46
N PHE A 27 -8.09 2.65 -13.86
CA PHE A 27 -7.59 2.74 -15.23
C PHE A 27 -6.62 1.60 -15.54
N THR A 28 -6.74 1.04 -16.74
CA THR A 28 -5.89 -0.05 -17.25
C THR A 28 -5.18 0.34 -18.54
N ASP A 29 -5.23 1.62 -18.91
CA ASP A 29 -4.64 2.18 -20.13
C ASP A 29 -3.15 2.53 -20.01
N GLY A 30 -2.57 2.32 -18.84
CA GLY A 30 -1.16 2.56 -18.55
C GLY A 30 -0.76 2.02 -17.18
N ASP A 31 0.53 1.95 -16.91
CA ASP A 31 1.05 1.48 -15.62
C ASP A 31 1.30 2.61 -14.60
N TYR A 32 1.25 3.85 -15.04
CA TYR A 32 1.39 5.04 -14.19
C TYR A 32 2.63 5.02 -13.26
N GLY A 33 3.74 4.44 -13.76
CA GLY A 33 5.00 4.32 -13.01
C GLY A 33 5.04 3.16 -12.00
N TYR A 34 4.01 2.30 -11.99
CA TYR A 34 3.94 1.17 -11.06
C TYR A 34 5.08 0.16 -11.28
N LYS A 35 5.41 -0.13 -12.55
CA LYS A 35 6.49 -1.08 -12.87
C LYS A 35 7.84 -0.60 -12.34
N GLU A 36 8.19 0.67 -12.58
CA GLU A 36 9.43 1.27 -12.08
C GLU A 36 9.47 1.23 -10.54
N PHE A 37 8.36 1.60 -9.90
CA PHE A 37 8.22 1.51 -8.45
C PHE A 37 8.39 0.05 -7.97
N TYR A 38 7.69 -0.91 -8.57
CA TYR A 38 7.74 -2.31 -8.16
C TYR A 38 9.14 -2.92 -8.34
N ASP A 39 9.90 -2.51 -9.37
CA ASP A 39 11.29 -2.91 -9.57
C ASP A 39 12.24 -2.29 -8.52
N SER A 40 11.85 -1.16 -7.91
CA SER A 40 12.65 -0.46 -6.90
C SER A 40 12.54 -1.04 -5.49
N ILE A 41 11.59 -1.93 -5.24
CA ILE A 41 11.36 -2.56 -3.93
C ILE A 41 11.74 -4.04 -3.95
N ASP A 42 11.93 -4.65 -2.78
CA ASP A 42 12.13 -6.10 -2.61
C ASP A 42 11.18 -6.74 -1.58
N THR A 43 10.47 -5.94 -0.82
CA THR A 43 9.58 -6.37 0.25
C THR A 43 8.21 -5.74 0.10
N VAL A 44 7.15 -6.53 0.28
CA VAL A 44 5.75 -6.08 0.23
C VAL A 44 5.09 -6.33 1.57
N LEU A 45 4.37 -5.34 2.06
CA LEU A 45 3.63 -5.37 3.34
C LEU A 45 2.14 -5.17 3.06
N MET A 46 1.29 -6.05 3.58
CA MET A 46 -0.15 -5.93 3.40
C MET A 46 -0.96 -6.54 4.53
N GLY A 47 -2.21 -6.17 4.63
CA GLY A 47 -3.18 -6.84 5.50
C GLY A 47 -3.69 -8.15 4.89
N ARG A 48 -4.21 -9.04 5.74
CA ARG A 48 -4.71 -10.36 5.32
C ARG A 48 -5.76 -10.29 4.20
N LYS A 49 -6.75 -9.40 4.31
CA LYS A 49 -7.82 -9.29 3.29
C LYS A 49 -7.26 -8.87 1.93
N THR A 50 -6.28 -7.96 1.91
CA THR A 50 -5.58 -7.54 0.69
C THR A 50 -4.83 -8.71 0.07
N TYR A 51 -4.10 -9.48 0.87
CA TYR A 51 -3.42 -10.70 0.43
C TYR A 51 -4.39 -11.72 -0.18
N GLU A 52 -5.50 -12.02 0.50
CA GLU A 52 -6.53 -12.95 0.00
C GLU A 52 -7.11 -12.50 -1.36
N THR A 53 -7.30 -11.19 -1.54
CA THR A 53 -7.76 -10.62 -2.81
C THR A 53 -6.68 -10.71 -3.88
N ALA A 54 -5.45 -10.36 -3.58
CA ALA A 54 -4.32 -10.43 -4.51
C ALA A 54 -4.11 -11.86 -5.04
N ILE A 55 -4.13 -12.87 -4.17
CA ILE A 55 -4.01 -14.28 -4.57
C ILE A 55 -5.16 -14.73 -5.47
N LYS A 56 -6.40 -14.30 -5.20
CA LYS A 56 -7.54 -14.59 -6.07
C LYS A 56 -7.41 -13.97 -7.46
N LEU A 57 -6.71 -12.84 -7.57
CA LEU A 57 -6.40 -12.16 -8.83
C LEU A 57 -5.16 -12.75 -9.54
N GLY A 58 -4.52 -13.77 -8.95
CA GLY A 58 -3.36 -14.45 -9.54
C GLY A 58 -2.01 -13.82 -9.20
N GLU A 59 -1.95 -12.90 -8.22
CA GLU A 59 -0.69 -12.33 -7.75
C GLU A 59 0.13 -13.38 -6.98
N HIS A 60 1.42 -13.45 -7.29
CA HIS A 60 2.35 -14.40 -6.67
C HIS A 60 3.56 -13.73 -6.01
N PHE A 61 3.67 -12.42 -6.08
CA PHE A 61 4.78 -11.62 -5.51
C PHE A 61 6.17 -12.15 -5.90
N ALA A 62 6.30 -12.60 -7.15
CA ALA A 62 7.52 -13.22 -7.63
C ALA A 62 8.74 -12.30 -7.47
N GLY A 63 9.82 -12.83 -6.84
CA GLY A 63 11.04 -12.08 -6.57
C GLY A 63 10.94 -11.06 -5.43
N LYS A 64 9.85 -11.08 -4.66
CA LYS A 64 9.64 -10.22 -3.48
C LYS A 64 9.42 -11.08 -2.24
N VAL A 65 9.78 -10.55 -1.06
CA VAL A 65 9.36 -11.10 0.23
C VAL A 65 8.07 -10.41 0.65
N CYS A 66 7.03 -11.18 0.92
CA CYS A 66 5.72 -10.66 1.31
C CYS A 66 5.46 -10.92 2.80
N TYR A 67 5.13 -9.88 3.55
CA TYR A 67 4.67 -9.99 4.93
C TYR A 67 3.19 -9.61 5.02
N VAL A 68 2.40 -10.55 5.54
CA VAL A 68 0.95 -10.41 5.70
C VAL A 68 0.62 -10.20 7.17
N PHE A 69 0.02 -9.05 7.50
CA PHE A 69 -0.38 -8.77 8.88
C PHE A 69 -1.69 -9.43 9.23
N SER A 70 -1.64 -10.28 10.27
CA SER A 70 -2.80 -10.97 10.81
C SER A 70 -2.67 -11.15 12.32
N ARG A 71 -3.77 -10.94 13.04
CA ARG A 71 -3.85 -11.18 14.49
C ARG A 71 -4.00 -12.66 14.84
N SER A 72 -4.38 -13.50 13.88
CA SER A 72 -4.50 -14.93 14.04
C SER A 72 -3.41 -15.63 13.24
N ALA A 73 -2.44 -16.25 13.94
CA ALA A 73 -1.50 -17.17 13.32
C ALA A 73 -2.24 -18.47 12.98
N ASN A 74 -2.83 -18.54 11.80
CA ASN A 74 -3.40 -19.77 11.29
C ASN A 74 -2.34 -20.50 10.47
N ASN A 75 -2.38 -21.84 10.47
CA ASN A 75 -1.53 -22.73 9.68
C ASN A 75 -1.84 -22.60 8.16
N TRP A 76 -1.66 -21.41 7.62
CA TRP A 76 -1.86 -21.16 6.20
C TRP A 76 -0.67 -21.78 5.44
N LYS A 77 -0.97 -22.68 4.53
CA LYS A 77 0.02 -23.10 3.53
C LYS A 77 0.23 -21.93 2.57
N THR A 78 1.33 -21.25 2.73
CA THR A 78 1.72 -20.12 1.88
C THR A 78 2.89 -20.48 0.99
N ALA A 79 3.12 -19.68 -0.03
CA ALA A 79 4.35 -19.74 -0.81
C ALA A 79 5.55 -19.44 0.10
N GLU A 80 6.73 -19.95 -0.26
CA GLU A 80 7.96 -19.83 0.52
C GLU A 80 8.35 -18.38 0.83
N ASN A 81 7.99 -17.45 -0.07
CA ASN A 81 8.26 -16.02 0.06
C ASN A 81 7.20 -15.23 0.84
N VAL A 82 6.20 -15.89 1.43
CA VAL A 82 5.10 -15.24 2.18
C VAL A 82 5.17 -15.60 3.65
N HIS A 83 5.24 -14.59 4.51
CA HIS A 83 5.34 -14.71 5.96
C HIS A 83 4.19 -13.99 6.65
N PHE A 84 3.66 -14.55 7.73
CA PHE A 84 2.65 -13.91 8.57
C PHE A 84 3.29 -13.23 9.77
N GLU A 85 2.90 -12.00 10.01
CA GLU A 85 3.39 -11.18 11.12
C GLU A 85 2.25 -10.51 11.89
N ALA A 86 2.44 -10.38 13.21
CA ALA A 86 1.45 -9.74 14.07
C ALA A 86 1.82 -8.31 14.48
N ASN A 87 3.10 -7.94 14.40
CA ASN A 87 3.61 -6.67 14.92
C ASN A 87 4.32 -5.84 13.83
N PRO A 88 3.61 -4.89 13.20
CA PRO A 88 4.17 -4.04 12.15
C PRO A 88 5.42 -3.28 12.58
N ALA A 89 5.41 -2.65 13.76
CA ALA A 89 6.52 -1.83 14.21
C ALA A 89 7.79 -2.64 14.46
N LYS A 90 7.66 -3.85 15.03
CA LYS A 90 8.80 -4.75 15.24
C LYS A 90 9.42 -5.16 13.92
N LEU A 91 8.58 -5.57 12.97
CA LEU A 91 9.03 -5.98 11.63
C LEU A 91 9.73 -4.84 10.90
N VAL A 92 9.12 -3.65 10.83
CA VAL A 92 9.70 -2.51 10.12
C VAL A 92 11.03 -2.09 10.72
N ARG A 93 11.15 -2.07 12.06
CA ARG A 93 12.46 -1.79 12.72
C ARG A 93 13.53 -2.80 12.31
N HIS A 94 13.18 -4.08 12.21
CA HIS A 94 14.09 -5.12 11.77
C HIS A 94 14.49 -4.94 10.31
N LEU A 95 13.53 -4.78 9.41
CA LEU A 95 13.79 -4.60 7.98
C LEU A 95 14.63 -3.34 7.68
N ARG A 96 14.47 -2.27 8.45
CA ARG A 96 15.21 -1.01 8.24
C ARG A 96 16.72 -1.10 8.50
N VAL A 97 17.16 -2.06 9.32
CA VAL A 97 18.59 -2.27 9.63
C VAL A 97 19.22 -3.32 8.71
N GLU A 98 18.42 -4.06 7.96
CA GLU A 98 18.91 -5.01 6.95
C GLU A 98 19.30 -4.30 5.65
N ASN A 99 20.21 -4.95 4.90
CA ASN A 99 20.49 -4.55 3.53
C ASN A 99 19.33 -4.95 2.62
N GLY A 100 18.93 -4.05 1.73
CA GLY A 100 17.84 -4.31 0.79
C GLY A 100 17.36 -3.04 0.13
N LYS A 101 16.38 -3.21 -0.75
CA LYS A 101 15.66 -2.12 -1.41
C LYS A 101 14.57 -1.55 -0.48
N ASP A 102 13.82 -0.58 -0.97
CA ASP A 102 12.70 -0.03 -0.23
C ASP A 102 11.54 -1.04 -0.06
N ILE A 103 10.59 -0.71 0.77
CA ILE A 103 9.51 -1.56 1.23
C ILE A 103 8.18 -0.99 0.73
N PHE A 104 7.40 -1.77 0.02
CA PHE A 104 6.09 -1.41 -0.45
C PHE A 104 5.01 -1.71 0.60
N LEU A 105 4.28 -0.70 1.04
CA LEU A 105 3.03 -0.85 1.79
C LEU A 105 1.86 -0.85 0.78
N GLU A 106 1.32 -2.02 0.49
CA GLU A 106 0.23 -2.20 -0.47
C GLU A 106 -1.15 -1.84 0.13
N GLY A 107 -1.34 -2.10 1.41
CA GLY A 107 -2.57 -1.73 2.09
C GLY A 107 -3.27 -2.92 2.79
N GLY A 108 -4.57 -3.01 2.99
CA GLY A 108 -5.69 -2.10 2.86
C GLY A 108 -5.81 -1.04 3.95
N GLY A 109 -6.95 -0.35 3.98
CA GLY A 109 -7.14 0.86 4.78
C GLY A 109 -6.82 0.72 6.28
N GLU A 110 -7.17 -0.38 6.93
CA GLU A 110 -6.83 -0.63 8.34
C GLU A 110 -5.31 -0.77 8.55
N THR A 111 -4.61 -1.46 7.63
CA THR A 111 -3.16 -1.62 7.70
C THR A 111 -2.46 -0.30 7.45
N ILE A 112 -2.91 0.47 6.45
CA ILE A 112 -2.40 1.82 6.17
C ILE A 112 -2.54 2.70 7.41
N SER A 113 -3.72 2.73 8.03
CA SER A 113 -3.98 3.53 9.24
C SER A 113 -3.12 3.12 10.42
N THR A 114 -2.87 1.81 10.60
CA THR A 114 -1.94 1.32 11.63
C THR A 114 -0.53 1.84 11.39
N PHE A 115 -0.03 1.72 10.16
CA PHE A 115 1.31 2.20 9.79
C PHE A 115 1.47 3.71 9.95
N LEU A 116 0.46 4.47 9.59
CA LEU A 116 0.44 5.92 9.75
C LEU A 116 0.44 6.33 11.23
N ASN A 117 -0.42 5.73 12.04
CA ASN A 117 -0.52 6.01 13.48
C ASN A 117 0.76 5.65 14.24
N GLU A 118 1.51 4.67 13.78
CA GLU A 118 2.79 4.25 14.37
C GLU A 118 4.01 4.97 13.76
N GLY A 119 3.80 5.92 12.84
CA GLY A 119 4.89 6.70 12.20
C GLY A 119 5.82 5.85 11.34
N LEU A 120 5.32 4.74 10.78
CA LEU A 120 6.11 3.79 10.03
C LEU A 120 6.24 4.12 8.53
N VAL A 121 5.34 4.95 7.99
CA VAL A 121 5.36 5.37 6.58
C VAL A 121 6.35 6.51 6.39
N ASP A 122 7.18 6.42 5.35
CA ASP A 122 8.15 7.45 4.97
C ASP A 122 7.69 8.27 3.77
N GLU A 123 7.09 7.61 2.77
CA GLU A 123 6.58 8.26 1.56
C GLU A 123 5.23 7.67 1.14
N MET A 124 4.45 8.48 0.43
CA MET A 124 3.17 8.08 -0.15
C MET A 124 3.11 8.49 -1.61
N VAL A 125 2.71 7.56 -2.48
CA VAL A 125 2.37 7.80 -3.88
C VAL A 125 0.89 7.49 -4.05
N LEU A 126 0.09 8.52 -4.27
CA LEU A 126 -1.36 8.43 -4.40
C LEU A 126 -1.76 8.68 -5.85
N SER A 127 -2.32 7.68 -6.52
CA SER A 127 -2.87 7.79 -7.88
C SER A 127 -4.36 8.11 -7.77
N VAL A 128 -4.70 9.39 -7.79
CA VAL A 128 -6.08 9.87 -7.63
C VAL A 128 -6.81 9.82 -8.97
N HIS A 129 -7.83 8.95 -9.05
CA HIS A 129 -8.68 8.80 -10.22
C HIS A 129 -9.78 9.87 -10.25
N PRO A 130 -10.13 10.38 -11.42
CA PRO A 130 -11.14 11.44 -11.59
C PRO A 130 -12.57 10.86 -11.49
N ILE A 131 -12.89 10.23 -10.36
CA ILE A 131 -14.18 9.61 -10.07
C ILE A 131 -14.58 9.84 -8.60
N LEU A 132 -15.88 9.98 -8.35
CA LEU A 132 -16.48 9.93 -7.02
C LEU A 132 -17.22 8.59 -6.90
N LEU A 133 -16.86 7.78 -5.93
CA LEU A 133 -17.55 6.51 -5.67
C LEU A 133 -18.80 6.69 -4.77
N GLY A 134 -18.80 7.72 -3.93
CA GLY A 134 -19.87 8.02 -2.98
C GLY A 134 -19.87 7.11 -1.75
N SER A 135 -19.54 5.83 -1.92
CA SER A 135 -19.33 4.85 -0.84
C SER A 135 -18.26 3.84 -1.24
N GLY A 136 -17.69 3.14 -0.27
CA GLY A 136 -16.65 2.15 -0.54
C GLY A 136 -15.76 1.88 0.67
N ILE A 137 -14.63 1.23 0.42
CA ILE A 137 -13.57 1.01 1.41
C ILE A 137 -12.68 2.25 1.47
N PRO A 138 -12.66 3.00 2.58
CA PRO A 138 -11.88 4.23 2.69
C PRO A 138 -10.38 3.96 2.67
N LEU A 139 -9.62 4.87 2.04
CA LEU A 139 -8.16 4.87 2.10
C LEU A 139 -7.65 5.11 3.54
N PHE A 140 -8.24 6.08 4.23
CA PHE A 140 -7.87 6.44 5.60
C PHE A 140 -9.07 6.19 6.53
N THR A 141 -9.07 5.05 7.27
CA THR A 141 -10.20 4.65 8.11
C THR A 141 -10.11 5.18 9.54
N ASN A 142 -8.95 5.05 10.18
CA ASN A 142 -8.73 5.30 11.61
C ASN A 142 -7.40 6.02 11.87
N VAL A 143 -7.07 7.02 11.07
CA VAL A 143 -5.92 7.89 11.36
C VAL A 143 -6.29 8.80 12.53
N ARG A 144 -5.56 8.69 13.65
CA ARG A 144 -5.88 9.33 14.95
C ARG A 144 -5.01 10.52 15.27
N ILE A 145 -3.98 10.75 14.48
CA ILE A 145 -3.00 11.80 14.69
C ILE A 145 -2.93 12.71 13.47
N GLN A 146 -2.57 13.95 13.67
CA GLN A 146 -2.22 14.83 12.56
C GLN A 146 -0.86 14.42 12.00
N ILE A 147 -0.78 14.24 10.68
CA ILE A 147 0.44 13.90 9.97
C ILE A 147 0.70 14.98 8.93
N SER A 148 1.83 15.65 9.04
CA SER A 148 2.25 16.67 8.07
C SER A 148 2.94 16.00 6.89
N LEU A 149 2.60 16.44 5.69
CA LEU A 149 3.12 15.92 4.43
C LEU A 149 3.83 17.03 3.66
N LYS A 150 4.94 16.70 3.02
CA LYS A 150 5.64 17.58 2.09
C LYS A 150 5.47 17.03 0.67
N LEU A 151 4.88 17.80 -0.22
CA LEU A 151 4.76 17.43 -1.63
C LEU A 151 6.16 17.33 -2.26
N LEU A 152 6.44 16.19 -2.88
CA LEU A 152 7.67 15.92 -3.62
C LEU A 152 7.43 16.07 -5.13
N LYS A 153 6.31 15.53 -5.63
CA LYS A 153 5.98 15.52 -7.05
C LYS A 153 4.47 15.47 -7.26
N SER A 154 3.98 16.11 -8.31
CA SER A 154 2.63 15.93 -8.83
C SER A 154 2.69 15.72 -10.34
N VAL A 155 1.98 14.71 -10.84
CA VAL A 155 1.97 14.36 -12.27
C VAL A 155 0.53 14.21 -12.72
N PRO A 156 0.01 15.14 -13.53
CA PRO A 156 -1.26 14.94 -14.22
C PRO A 156 -1.04 14.06 -15.47
N TYR A 157 -1.96 13.15 -15.70
CA TYR A 157 -1.97 12.30 -16.89
C TYR A 157 -3.10 12.68 -17.84
N PRO A 158 -2.98 12.41 -19.16
CA PRO A 158 -4.04 12.70 -20.14
C PRO A 158 -5.38 12.03 -19.82
N SER A 159 -5.36 10.91 -19.12
CA SER A 159 -6.57 10.21 -18.63
C SER A 159 -7.36 10.99 -17.58
N GLY A 160 -6.79 12.08 -17.04
CA GLY A 160 -7.35 12.83 -15.91
C GLY A 160 -6.90 12.32 -14.54
N LEU A 161 -6.17 11.21 -14.47
CA LEU A 161 -5.53 10.77 -13.24
C LEU A 161 -4.47 11.78 -12.81
N VAL A 162 -4.39 12.04 -11.50
CA VAL A 162 -3.31 12.84 -10.91
C VAL A 162 -2.56 11.99 -9.89
N GLN A 163 -1.26 11.83 -10.11
CA GLN A 163 -0.40 11.15 -9.15
C GLN A 163 0.31 12.16 -8.26
N LEU A 164 0.19 11.97 -6.95
CA LEU A 164 0.76 12.82 -5.91
C LEU A 164 1.77 12.02 -5.10
N GLN A 165 3.00 12.51 -5.01
CA GLN A 165 4.04 11.92 -4.18
C GLN A 165 4.36 12.85 -3.02
N TYR A 166 4.28 12.32 -1.80
CA TYR A 166 4.57 13.04 -0.56
C TYR A 166 5.62 12.31 0.27
N SER A 167 6.45 13.07 0.99
CA SER A 167 7.17 12.56 2.16
C SER A 167 6.39 12.86 3.43
N VAL A 168 6.43 11.94 4.38
CA VAL A 168 5.91 12.15 5.74
C VAL A 168 6.93 12.96 6.52
N VAL A 169 6.48 14.08 7.11
CA VAL A 169 7.33 14.91 7.98
C VAL A 169 7.35 14.27 9.38
N LYS A 170 8.54 13.92 9.84
CA LYS A 170 8.78 13.31 11.15
C LYS A 170 9.28 14.33 12.15
#